data_33d5c3bf0ab29181ad94133953ad6fad
#
_entry.id   33d5c3bf0ab29181ad94133953ad6fad
#
_cell.length_a   1.000
_cell.length_b   1.000
_cell.length_c   1.000
_cell.angle_alpha   90.00
_cell.angle_beta   90.00
_cell.angle_gamma   90.00
#
_symmetry.space_group_name_H-M   'P 1'
#
loop_
_entity.id
_entity.type
_entity.pdbx_description
1 polymer ?
#
loop_
_entity_poly.entity_id
_entity_poly.type
_entity_poly.pdbx_seq_one_letter_code
_entity_poly.pdbx_strand_id
1 'polypeptide(L)'
;MGLTVDYELKESILVARLDGELDHHTASELKESWQLALQQPGIKHMVLNLESLSFMDSSGLGVILGRYKELKAEGREMVVCSLTPAVDRLFQLSGLFKIIRFEENERFALETFGVVLS
;
A
#
# COMPACT_ATOMS: atom_id res chain seq x y z
N MET A 1 -7.35 -2.98 18.78
CA MET A 1 -6.67 -3.98 17.95
C MET A 1 -5.56 -3.30 17.20
N GLY A 2 -4.58 -4.04 16.73
CA GLY A 2 -3.40 -3.45 16.17
C GLY A 2 -3.25 -3.66 14.68
N LEU A 3 -2.17 -3.13 14.18
CA LEU A 3 -1.75 -3.30 12.79
C LEU A 3 -0.30 -3.77 12.79
N THR A 4 0.00 -4.78 12.00
CA THR A 4 1.38 -5.18 11.74
C THR A 4 1.66 -5.02 10.25
N VAL A 5 2.91 -4.72 9.92
CA VAL A 5 3.33 -4.55 8.54
C VAL A 5 4.53 -5.46 8.29
N ASP A 6 4.42 -6.29 7.28
CA ASP A 6 5.51 -7.12 6.81
C ASP A 6 6.08 -6.50 5.55
N TYR A 7 7.38 -6.22 5.53
CA TYR A 7 8.06 -5.63 4.38
C TYR A 7 8.95 -6.65 3.70
N GLU A 8 8.90 -6.67 2.39
CA GLU A 8 9.78 -7.51 1.61
C GLU A 8 10.27 -6.72 0.40
N LEU A 9 11.58 -6.75 0.15
CA LEU A 9 12.14 -6.08 -1.02
C LEU A 9 12.26 -7.09 -2.14
N LYS A 10 11.60 -6.82 -3.26
CA LYS A 10 11.68 -7.63 -4.48
C LYS A 10 12.25 -6.76 -5.59
N GLU A 11 13.52 -7.01 -5.92
CA GLU A 11 14.32 -6.15 -6.80
C GLU A 11 14.30 -4.71 -6.25
N SER A 12 13.74 -3.75 -6.96
CA SER A 12 13.66 -2.37 -6.49
C SER A 12 12.27 -2.02 -5.93
N ILE A 13 11.42 -3.03 -5.73
CA ILE A 13 10.03 -2.81 -5.29
C ILE A 13 9.90 -3.19 -3.82
N LEU A 14 9.45 -2.25 -3.01
CA LEU A 14 9.13 -2.53 -1.61
C LEU A 14 7.69 -3.03 -1.53
N VAL A 15 7.52 -4.28 -1.09
CA VAL A 15 6.21 -4.85 -0.86
C VAL A 15 5.87 -4.67 0.61
N ALA A 16 4.76 -4.02 0.91
CA ALA A 16 4.26 -3.84 2.26
C ALA A 16 2.95 -4.61 2.41
N ARG A 17 2.91 -5.56 3.32
CA ARG A 17 1.72 -6.39 3.60
C ARG A 17 1.18 -5.98 4.95
N LEU A 18 -0.06 -5.50 4.97
CA LEU A 18 -0.72 -5.02 6.18
C LEU A 18 -1.61 -6.11 6.75
N ASP A 19 -1.52 -6.31 8.05
CA ASP A 19 -2.33 -7.30 8.77
C ASP A 19 -2.97 -6.63 9.98
N GLY A 20 -4.28 -6.67 10.06
CA GLY A 20 -5.03 -6.12 11.17
C GLY A 20 -5.98 -5.01 10.78
N GLU A 21 -5.93 -3.90 11.49
CA GLU A 21 -6.86 -2.79 11.31
C GLU A 21 -6.10 -1.49 11.08
N LEU A 22 -6.48 -0.78 10.04
CA LEU A 22 -5.91 0.53 9.71
C LEU A 22 -6.95 1.60 10.04
N ASP A 23 -6.86 2.11 11.26
CA ASP A 23 -7.80 3.06 11.81
C ASP A 23 -7.10 4.33 12.27
N HIS A 24 -7.83 5.18 12.98
CA HIS A 24 -7.30 6.42 13.52
C HIS A 24 -6.07 6.22 14.42
N HIS A 25 -6.04 5.13 15.18
CA HIS A 25 -4.92 4.88 16.10
C HIS A 25 -3.67 4.36 15.40
N THR A 26 -3.84 3.51 14.39
CA THR A 26 -2.71 2.86 13.71
C THR A 26 -2.18 3.65 12.51
N ALA A 27 -2.93 4.63 12.03
CA ALA A 27 -2.55 5.40 10.84
C ALA A 27 -1.23 6.14 11.00
N SER A 28 -1.00 6.77 12.14
CA SER A 28 0.24 7.52 12.38
C SER A 28 1.45 6.60 12.51
N GLU A 29 1.27 5.43 13.13
CA GLU A 29 2.33 4.43 13.24
C GLU A 29 2.72 3.91 11.85
N LEU A 30 1.73 3.67 11.00
CA LEU A 30 1.97 3.22 9.64
C LEU A 30 2.73 4.27 8.84
N LYS A 31 2.35 5.53 8.99
CA LYS A 31 3.02 6.63 8.29
C LYS A 31 4.50 6.68 8.63
N GLU A 32 4.86 6.57 9.91
CA GLU A 32 6.25 6.55 10.36
C GLU A 32 7.00 5.34 9.81
N SER A 33 6.38 4.17 9.90
CA SER A 33 6.96 2.93 9.41
C SER A 33 7.29 3.02 7.91
N TRP A 34 6.35 3.54 7.11
CA TRP A 34 6.56 3.70 5.68
C TRP A 34 7.67 4.69 5.36
N GLN A 35 7.74 5.79 6.09
CA GLN A 35 8.77 6.79 5.87
C GLN A 35 10.16 6.18 6.07
N LEU A 36 10.34 5.41 7.12
CA LEU A 36 11.61 4.75 7.40
C LEU A 36 11.93 3.69 6.33
N ALA A 37 10.95 2.87 5.97
CA ALA A 37 11.17 1.80 5.01
C ALA A 37 11.54 2.35 3.63
N LEU A 38 10.88 3.42 3.20
CA LEU A 38 11.11 4.00 1.87
C LEU A 38 12.39 4.83 1.77
N GLN A 39 13.05 5.11 2.89
CA GLN A 39 14.35 5.79 2.89
C GLN A 39 15.51 4.87 2.55
N GLN A 40 15.29 3.56 2.56
CA GLN A 40 16.35 2.61 2.25
C GLN A 40 16.79 2.75 0.80
N PRO A 41 18.13 2.67 0.53
CA PRO A 41 18.62 2.81 -0.84
C PRO A 41 18.13 1.68 -1.75
N GLY A 42 17.93 2.00 -3.02
CA GLY A 42 17.55 1.02 -4.03
C GLY A 42 16.07 0.76 -4.17
N ILE A 43 15.23 1.43 -3.38
CA ILE A 43 13.78 1.30 -3.50
C ILE A 43 13.26 2.33 -4.51
N LYS A 44 12.59 1.84 -5.55
CA LYS A 44 11.98 2.70 -6.57
C LYS A 44 10.49 2.84 -6.39
N HIS A 45 9.79 1.72 -6.23
CA HIS A 45 8.32 1.70 -6.21
C HIS A 45 7.81 0.88 -5.03
N MET A 46 6.51 0.96 -4.78
CA MET A 46 5.87 0.28 -3.65
C MET A 46 4.65 -0.51 -4.12
N VAL A 47 4.51 -1.73 -3.61
CA VAL A 47 3.29 -2.53 -3.72
C VAL A 47 2.70 -2.63 -2.31
N LEU A 48 1.43 -2.25 -2.18
CA LEU A 48 0.71 -2.30 -0.93
C LEU A 48 -0.31 -3.44 -1.00
N ASN A 49 -0.08 -4.48 -0.21
CA ASN A 49 -0.95 -5.66 -0.19
C ASN A 49 -1.88 -5.58 1.02
N LEU A 50 -3.18 -5.55 0.78
CA LEU A 50 -4.21 -5.39 1.80
C LEU A 50 -5.03 -6.66 2.05
N GLU A 51 -4.51 -7.82 1.63
CA GLU A 51 -5.21 -9.10 1.76
C GLU A 51 -5.60 -9.42 3.21
N SER A 52 -4.73 -9.10 4.14
CA SER A 52 -4.93 -9.40 5.56
C SER A 52 -5.46 -8.21 6.37
N LEU A 53 -5.88 -7.16 5.69
CA LEU A 53 -6.44 -5.99 6.36
C LEU A 53 -7.94 -6.22 6.59
N SER A 54 -8.34 -6.33 7.86
CA SER A 54 -9.72 -6.63 8.22
C SER A 54 -10.61 -5.39 8.34
N PHE A 55 -10.00 -4.21 8.51
CA PHE A 55 -10.74 -2.98 8.71
C PHE A 55 -9.92 -1.77 8.23
N MET A 56 -10.61 -0.80 7.63
CA MET A 56 -10.00 0.50 7.31
C MET A 56 -11.08 1.58 7.40
N ASP A 57 -10.71 2.72 7.96
CA ASP A 57 -11.56 3.91 7.98
C ASP A 57 -10.94 5.03 7.13
N SER A 58 -11.53 6.23 7.20
CA SER A 58 -11.06 7.38 6.41
C SER A 58 -9.63 7.81 6.78
N SER A 59 -9.19 7.55 8.02
CA SER A 59 -7.80 7.84 8.42
C SER A 59 -6.82 7.00 7.62
N GLY A 60 -7.17 5.72 7.40
CA GLY A 60 -6.37 4.83 6.57
C GLY A 60 -6.30 5.29 5.12
N LEU A 61 -7.44 5.70 4.57
CA LEU A 61 -7.46 6.26 3.21
C LEU A 61 -6.54 7.46 3.09
N GLY A 62 -6.56 8.33 4.10
CA GLY A 62 -5.71 9.53 4.11
C GLY A 62 -4.23 9.20 4.10
N VAL A 63 -3.81 8.21 4.89
CA VAL A 63 -2.41 7.79 4.93
C VAL A 63 -1.98 7.18 3.59
N ILE A 64 -2.81 6.35 2.99
CA ILE A 64 -2.50 5.73 1.70
C ILE A 64 -2.40 6.81 0.60
N LEU A 65 -3.37 7.71 0.55
CA LEU A 65 -3.36 8.78 -0.44
C LEU A 65 -2.15 9.70 -0.26
N GLY A 66 -1.82 10.06 0.99
CA GLY A 66 -0.67 10.91 1.28
C GLY A 66 0.62 10.27 0.81
N ARG A 67 0.80 8.98 1.06
CA ARG A 67 1.99 8.26 0.62
C ARG A 67 2.05 8.16 -0.91
N TYR A 68 0.91 7.91 -1.54
CA TYR A 68 0.83 7.86 -2.98
C TYR A 68 1.31 9.19 -3.60
N LYS A 69 0.82 10.31 -3.07
CA LYS A 69 1.18 11.64 -3.58
C LYS A 69 2.66 11.95 -3.40
N GLU A 70 3.23 11.56 -2.24
CA GLU A 70 4.66 11.77 -1.99
C GLU A 70 5.53 10.97 -2.95
N LEU A 71 5.18 9.71 -3.18
CA LEU A 71 5.90 8.88 -4.14
C LEU A 71 5.82 9.45 -5.56
N LYS A 72 4.62 9.86 -5.98
CA LYS A 72 4.42 10.45 -7.29
C LYS A 72 5.28 11.70 -7.49
N ALA A 73 5.34 12.55 -6.47
CA ALA A 73 6.17 13.77 -6.54
C ALA A 73 7.66 13.45 -6.74
N GLU A 74 8.10 12.27 -6.32
CA GLU A 74 9.47 11.80 -6.48
C GLU A 74 9.67 10.94 -7.74
N GLY A 75 8.66 10.85 -8.60
CA GLY A 75 8.72 9.99 -9.77
C GLY A 75 8.57 8.51 -9.47
N ARG A 76 8.04 8.17 -8.31
CA ARG A 76 7.83 6.78 -7.88
C ARG A 76 6.35 6.44 -7.91
N GLU A 77 6.03 5.16 -8.01
CA GLU A 77 4.66 4.68 -8.12
C GLU A 77 4.28 3.78 -6.95
N MET A 78 2.97 3.77 -6.62
CA MET A 78 2.39 2.82 -5.69
C MET A 78 1.28 2.07 -6.41
N VAL A 79 1.28 0.74 -6.25
CA VAL A 79 0.18 -0.12 -6.71
C VAL A 79 -0.40 -0.82 -5.50
N VAL A 80 -1.73 -0.83 -5.37
CA VAL A 80 -2.43 -1.51 -4.28
C VAL A 80 -3.03 -2.80 -4.82
N CYS A 81 -2.95 -3.87 -4.05
CA CYS A 81 -3.46 -5.16 -4.48
C CYS A 81 -4.19 -5.91 -3.37
N SER A 82 -4.92 -6.93 -3.77
CA SER A 82 -5.54 -7.92 -2.87
C SER A 82 -6.54 -7.28 -1.91
N LEU A 83 -7.42 -6.44 -2.44
CA LEU A 83 -8.45 -5.78 -1.64
C LEU A 83 -9.48 -6.77 -1.13
N THR A 84 -9.82 -6.69 0.16
CA THR A 84 -10.99 -7.37 0.68
C THR A 84 -12.25 -6.62 0.21
N PRO A 85 -13.43 -7.27 0.18
CA PRO A 85 -14.65 -6.59 -0.28
C PRO A 85 -14.97 -5.31 0.50
N ALA A 86 -14.78 -5.32 1.82
CA ALA A 86 -15.06 -4.15 2.65
C ALA A 86 -14.13 -2.98 2.33
N VAL A 87 -12.84 -3.28 2.15
CA VAL A 87 -11.84 -2.26 1.82
C VAL A 87 -12.06 -1.74 0.40
N ASP A 88 -12.36 -2.63 -0.54
CA ASP A 88 -12.67 -2.26 -1.92
C ASP A 88 -13.83 -1.27 -1.98
N ARG A 89 -14.90 -1.56 -1.23
CA ARG A 89 -16.06 -0.66 -1.17
C ARG A 89 -15.66 0.74 -0.72
N LEU A 90 -14.81 0.83 0.28
CA LEU A 90 -14.35 2.11 0.81
C LEU A 90 -13.55 2.89 -0.25
N PHE A 91 -12.67 2.21 -0.98
CA PHE A 91 -11.94 2.83 -2.08
C PHE A 91 -12.88 3.29 -3.19
N GLN A 92 -13.90 2.50 -3.52
CA GLN A 92 -14.88 2.87 -4.53
C GLN A 92 -15.64 4.15 -4.11
N LEU A 93 -16.13 4.19 -2.87
CA LEU A 93 -16.89 5.32 -2.35
C LEU A 93 -16.06 6.59 -2.27
N SER A 94 -14.77 6.47 -1.97
CA SER A 94 -13.87 7.62 -1.85
C SER A 94 -13.41 8.17 -3.21
N GLY A 95 -13.57 7.40 -4.27
CA GLY A 95 -13.05 7.77 -5.59
C GLY A 95 -11.56 7.53 -5.77
N LEU A 96 -10.86 6.99 -4.78
CA LEU A 96 -9.42 6.74 -4.88
C LEU A 96 -9.09 5.73 -5.95
N PHE A 97 -10.02 4.86 -6.31
CA PHE A 97 -9.82 3.90 -7.39
C PHE A 97 -9.52 4.58 -8.74
N LYS A 98 -9.88 5.86 -8.89
CA LYS A 98 -9.59 6.63 -10.11
C LYS A 98 -8.17 7.19 -10.13
N ILE A 99 -7.52 7.22 -8.98
CA ILE A 99 -6.21 7.87 -8.80
C ILE A 99 -5.11 6.82 -8.67
N ILE A 100 -5.32 5.81 -7.83
CA ILE A 100 -4.33 4.79 -7.50
C ILE A 100 -4.61 3.54 -8.33
N ARG A 101 -3.56 2.92 -8.84
CA ARG A 101 -3.69 1.67 -9.59
C ARG A 101 -3.92 0.51 -8.64
N PHE A 102 -4.89 -0.34 -8.99
CA PHE A 102 -5.24 -1.55 -8.24
C PHE A 102 -5.02 -2.78 -9.10
N GLU A 103 -4.52 -3.86 -8.47
CA GLU A 103 -4.34 -5.15 -9.10
C GLU A 103 -4.97 -6.23 -8.22
N GLU A 104 -5.30 -7.35 -8.82
CA GLU A 104 -5.98 -8.43 -8.13
C GLU A 104 -5.13 -9.06 -7.03
N ASN A 105 -3.84 -9.22 -7.30
CA ASN A 105 -2.91 -9.84 -6.35
C ASN A 105 -1.51 -9.27 -6.49
N GLU A 106 -0.64 -9.68 -5.58
CA GLU A 106 0.72 -9.20 -5.50
C GLU A 106 1.53 -9.52 -6.75
N ARG A 107 1.33 -10.69 -7.34
CA ARG A 107 2.01 -11.09 -8.56
C ARG A 107 1.70 -10.11 -9.70
N PHE A 108 0.43 -9.79 -9.90
CA PHE A 108 0.02 -8.86 -10.94
C PHE A 108 0.54 -7.46 -10.64
N ALA A 109 0.54 -7.05 -9.36
CA ALA A 109 1.07 -5.76 -8.96
C ALA A 109 2.57 -5.65 -9.30
N LEU A 110 3.35 -6.67 -9.00
CA LEU A 110 4.78 -6.70 -9.31
C LEU A 110 5.03 -6.70 -10.81
N GLU A 111 4.21 -7.41 -11.58
CA GLU A 111 4.34 -7.46 -13.03
C GLU A 111 4.15 -6.08 -13.68
N THR A 112 3.38 -5.19 -13.06
CA THR A 112 3.23 -3.81 -13.58
C THR A 112 4.55 -3.05 -13.56
N PHE A 113 5.49 -3.47 -12.73
CA PHE A 113 6.83 -2.88 -12.64
C PHE A 113 7.89 -3.73 -13.35
N GLY A 114 7.47 -4.74 -14.10
CA GLY A 114 8.39 -5.61 -14.81
C GLY A 114 9.05 -6.68 -13.96
N VAL A 115 8.60 -6.88 -12.72
CA VAL A 115 9.10 -7.92 -11.83
C VAL A 115 8.31 -9.20 -12.07
N VAL A 116 8.98 -10.25 -12.53
CA VAL A 116 8.34 -11.53 -12.80
C VAL A 116 8.79 -12.53 -11.75
N LEU A 117 7.81 -13.17 -11.10
CA LEU A 117 8.07 -14.21 -10.11
C LEU A 117 8.11 -15.56 -10.80
N SER A 118 9.21 -16.26 -10.62
CA SER A 118 9.39 -17.61 -11.17
C SER A 118 8.89 -18.69 -10.21
#